data_bac07f69ea6dbeb49d47688cccd31904
#
_entry.id   bac07f69ea6dbeb49d47688cccd31904
#
_cell.length_a   1.000
_cell.length_b   1.000
_cell.length_c   1.000
_cell.angle_alpha   90.00
_cell.angle_beta   90.00
_cell.angle_gamma   90.00
#
_symmetry.space_group_name_H-M   'P 1'
#
loop_
_entity.id
_entity.type
_entity.pdbx_description
1 polymer ?
#
loop_
_entity_poly.entity_id
_entity_poly.type
_entity_poly.pdbx_seq_one_letter_code
_entity_poly.pdbx_strand_id
1 'polypeptide(L)'
;MIKILAVLIFSIITSVTFAGMNDKDESKTIECTGIYYANSMIPQGELELEKIVHSFAAKKFLNSYLLKEGVNEEKLNKELLKVVDTRYGKPYEEETTQNCNKFIFKLISGSKDEIKKIAESGIY
;
A
#
# COMPACT_ATOMS: atom_id res chain seq x y z
N MET A 1 -20.79 44.51 25.24
CA MET A 1 -20.86 43.97 24.75
C MET A 1 -20.62 43.16 23.73
N ILE A 2 -20.25 42.74 23.25
CA ILE A 2 -20.01 42.04 22.31
C ILE A 2 -19.04 41.15 22.20
N LYS A 3 -18.64 40.75 22.42
CA LYS A 3 -17.72 40.00 22.37
C LYS A 3 -17.88 38.72 22.02
N ILE A 4 -18.32 38.22 21.65
CA ILE A 4 -18.58 37.03 21.44
C ILE A 4 -18.25 36.43 20.30
N LEU A 5 -18.01 36.66 19.52
CA LEU A 5 -17.72 36.13 18.40
C LEU A 5 -16.65 35.36 18.18
N ALA A 6 -15.82 35.39 18.61
CA ALA A 6 -14.71 34.72 18.35
C ALA A 6 -14.82 33.31 18.28
N VAL A 7 -15.63 32.86 18.85
CA VAL A 7 -15.77 31.56 18.87
C VAL A 7 -15.92 30.85 17.69
N LEU A 8 -16.48 31.22 16.81
CA LEU A 8 -16.64 30.52 15.71
C LEU A 8 -15.59 30.05 14.95
N ILE A 9 -14.67 30.63 14.72
CA ILE A 9 -13.70 30.18 13.91
C ILE A 9 -13.28 28.87 14.13
N PHE A 10 -13.45 28.39 15.20
CA PHE A 10 -12.96 27.23 15.45
C PHE A 10 -13.30 26.12 14.73
N SER A 11 -14.36 26.00 14.48
CA SER A 11 -14.74 24.80 13.96
C SER A 11 -14.18 24.48 12.66
N ILE A 12 -13.82 25.29 12.01
CA ILE A 12 -13.33 24.99 10.79
C ILE A 12 -12.20 24.15 10.70
N ILE A 13 -11.33 24.30 11.41
CA ILE A 13 -10.25 23.52 11.32
C ILE A 13 -10.37 22.13 11.24
N THR A 14 -11.18 21.64 11.92
CA THR A 14 -11.20 20.28 11.94
C THR A 14 -11.44 19.62 10.71
N SER A 15 -12.04 20.20 9.91
CA SER A 15 -12.44 19.42 8.83
C SER A 15 -11.39 19.03 7.93
N VAL A 16 -10.46 19.49 8.05
CA VAL A 16 -9.61 19.20 7.14
C VAL A 16 -9.01 18.08 7.07
N THR A 17 -8.74 17.76 7.57
CA THR A 17 -7.95 16.81 7.55
C THR A 17 -7.91 15.72 6.87
N PHE A 18 -8.14 15.05 6.77
CA PHE A 18 -7.80 13.91 6.33
C PHE A 18 -8.36 13.28 5.48
N ALA A 19 -8.00 13.17 4.66
CA ALA A 19 -8.46 12.64 3.67
C ALA A 19 -7.84 11.43 3.42
N GLY A 20 -7.64 10.64 3.56
CA GLY A 20 -7.10 9.45 3.15
C GLY A 20 -7.38 9.17 1.70
N MET A 21 -7.05 8.03 1.23
CA MET A 21 -7.35 7.60 -0.12
C MET A 21 -8.84 7.46 -0.30
N ASN A 22 -9.31 7.68 -1.52
CA ASN A 22 -10.70 7.37 -1.82
C ASN A 22 -10.84 5.85 -1.89
N ASP A 23 -12.06 5.36 -1.84
CA ASP A 23 -12.34 3.93 -1.78
C ASP A 23 -11.79 3.16 -2.98
N LYS A 24 -11.81 3.75 -4.16
CA LYS A 24 -11.30 3.08 -5.34
C LYS A 24 -9.80 2.90 -5.28
N ASP A 25 -9.08 3.93 -4.88
CA ASP A 25 -7.63 3.87 -4.77
C ASP A 25 -7.21 2.96 -3.61
N GLU A 26 -7.97 2.96 -2.51
CA GLU A 26 -7.70 2.07 -1.40
C GLU A 26 -7.84 0.62 -1.85
N SER A 27 -8.92 0.29 -2.53
CA SER A 27 -9.17 -1.06 -3.00
C SER A 27 -8.08 -1.53 -3.96
N LYS A 28 -7.66 -0.67 -4.87
CA LYS A 28 -6.62 -1.00 -5.83
C LYS A 28 -5.26 -1.15 -5.14
N THR A 29 -5.00 -0.32 -4.15
CA THR A 29 -3.75 -0.41 -3.38
C THR A 29 -3.69 -1.72 -2.60
N ILE A 30 -4.81 -2.15 -2.01
CA ILE A 30 -4.88 -3.43 -1.30
C ILE A 30 -4.66 -4.57 -2.30
N GLU A 31 -5.26 -4.49 -3.48
CA GLU A 31 -5.07 -5.52 -4.49
C GLU A 31 -3.59 -5.61 -4.88
N CYS A 32 -2.94 -4.49 -5.15
CA CYS A 32 -1.52 -4.49 -5.49
C CYS A 32 -0.66 -5.03 -4.34
N THR A 33 -1.00 -4.69 -3.11
CA THR A 33 -0.28 -5.21 -1.95
C THR A 33 -0.38 -6.73 -1.88
N GLY A 34 -1.57 -7.27 -2.17
CA GLY A 34 -1.78 -8.71 -2.21
C GLY A 34 -1.00 -9.38 -3.35
N ILE A 35 -0.89 -8.71 -4.50
CA ILE A 35 -0.10 -9.22 -5.62
C ILE A 35 1.38 -9.28 -5.25
N TYR A 36 1.91 -8.24 -4.63
CA TYR A 36 3.29 -8.25 -4.16
C TYR A 36 3.50 -9.34 -3.11
N TYR A 37 2.52 -9.53 -2.22
CA TYR A 37 2.61 -10.54 -1.20
C TYR A 37 2.72 -11.93 -1.87
N ALA A 38 1.84 -12.22 -2.82
CA ALA A 38 1.88 -13.51 -3.52
C ALA A 38 3.20 -13.69 -4.28
N ASN A 39 3.69 -12.64 -4.92
CA ASN A 39 4.98 -12.71 -5.63
C ASN A 39 6.13 -13.01 -4.67
N SER A 40 6.07 -12.49 -3.45
CA SER A 40 7.11 -12.74 -2.47
C SER A 40 7.15 -14.19 -1.99
N MET A 41 6.09 -14.95 -2.23
CA MET A 41 6.01 -16.35 -1.84
C MET A 41 6.46 -17.30 -2.94
N ILE A 42 6.85 -16.78 -4.10
CA ILE A 42 7.34 -17.63 -5.18
C ILE A 42 8.68 -18.23 -4.78
N PRO A 43 8.87 -19.53 -4.92
CA PRO A 43 10.11 -20.15 -4.48
C PRO A 43 11.34 -19.62 -5.17
N GLN A 44 12.45 -19.59 -4.43
CA GLN A 44 13.71 -19.17 -4.99
C GLN A 44 14.08 -20.10 -6.14
N GLY A 45 14.58 -19.52 -7.20
CA GLY A 45 14.92 -20.27 -8.40
C GLY A 45 13.83 -20.22 -9.47
N GLU A 46 12.59 -19.89 -9.09
CA GLU A 46 11.50 -19.78 -10.06
C GLU A 46 11.28 -18.33 -10.47
N LEU A 47 11.89 -17.39 -9.80
CA LEU A 47 11.81 -15.98 -10.13
C LEU A 47 13.13 -15.31 -9.71
N GLU A 48 13.56 -14.31 -10.43
CA GLU A 48 14.79 -13.62 -10.12
C GLU A 48 14.70 -13.04 -8.70
N LEU A 49 15.77 -13.21 -7.95
CA LEU A 49 15.80 -12.78 -6.56
C LEU A 49 15.43 -11.30 -6.40
N GLU A 50 15.90 -10.46 -7.31
CA GLU A 50 15.60 -9.05 -7.27
C GLU A 50 14.11 -8.77 -7.30
N LYS A 51 13.37 -9.53 -8.07
CA LYS A 51 11.91 -9.37 -8.16
C LYS A 51 11.21 -9.83 -6.89
N ILE A 52 11.72 -10.90 -6.29
CA ILE A 52 11.18 -11.41 -5.02
C ILE A 52 11.43 -10.38 -3.92
N VAL A 53 12.63 -9.84 -3.85
CA VAL A 53 13.00 -8.84 -2.84
C VAL A 53 12.19 -7.56 -3.01
N HIS A 54 11.99 -7.12 -4.26
CA HIS A 54 11.14 -5.96 -4.53
C HIS A 54 9.72 -6.21 -4.00
N SER A 55 9.19 -7.38 -4.22
CA SER A 55 7.85 -7.72 -3.79
C SER A 55 7.71 -7.72 -2.26
N PHE A 56 8.70 -8.24 -1.56
CA PHE A 56 8.72 -8.17 -0.09
C PHE A 56 8.74 -6.73 0.37
N ALA A 57 9.61 -5.92 -0.22
CA ALA A 57 9.76 -4.52 0.18
C ALA A 57 8.50 -3.72 -0.11
N ALA A 58 7.90 -3.93 -1.28
CA ALA A 58 6.68 -3.24 -1.67
C ALA A 58 5.51 -3.62 -0.75
N LYS A 59 5.40 -4.91 -0.42
CA LYS A 59 4.36 -5.36 0.49
C LYS A 59 4.53 -4.70 1.86
N LYS A 60 5.75 -4.67 2.38
CA LYS A 60 6.01 -4.09 3.68
C LYS A 60 5.67 -2.61 3.71
N PHE A 61 6.12 -1.89 2.69
CA PHE A 61 5.86 -0.47 2.58
C PHE A 61 4.35 -0.18 2.54
N LEU A 62 3.65 -0.89 1.68
CA LEU A 62 2.22 -0.65 1.48
C LEU A 62 1.38 -1.05 2.68
N ASN A 63 1.74 -2.12 3.36
CA ASN A 63 1.01 -2.54 4.55
C ASN A 63 1.10 -1.44 5.61
N SER A 64 2.29 -0.90 5.82
CA SER A 64 2.49 0.19 6.77
C SER A 64 1.76 1.45 6.32
N TYR A 65 1.80 1.75 5.03
CA TYR A 65 1.15 2.94 4.48
C TYR A 65 -0.38 2.86 4.67
N LEU A 66 -0.96 1.72 4.34
CA LEU A 66 -2.41 1.54 4.48
C LEU A 66 -2.86 1.67 5.92
N LEU A 67 -2.10 1.12 6.86
CA LEU A 67 -2.44 1.26 8.28
C LEU A 67 -2.34 2.72 8.72
N LYS A 68 -1.36 3.47 8.24
CA LYS A 68 -1.23 4.87 8.59
C LYS A 68 -2.36 5.70 7.98
N GLU A 69 -2.88 5.28 6.84
CA GLU A 69 -4.00 5.98 6.21
C GLU A 69 -5.33 5.63 6.89
N GLY A 70 -5.30 4.80 7.90
CA GLY A 70 -6.49 4.52 8.69
C GLY A 70 -7.25 3.27 8.28
N VAL A 71 -6.69 2.46 7.41
CA VAL A 71 -7.36 1.21 7.02
C VAL A 71 -7.34 0.27 8.24
N ASN A 72 -8.48 -0.30 8.56
CA ASN A 72 -8.59 -1.21 9.67
C ASN A 72 -7.74 -2.45 9.42
N GLU A 73 -6.94 -2.83 10.41
CA GLU A 73 -6.00 -3.94 10.25
C GLU A 73 -6.67 -5.27 9.95
N GLU A 74 -7.79 -5.55 10.60
CA GLU A 74 -8.50 -6.78 10.39
C GLU A 74 -9.07 -6.83 8.97
N LYS A 75 -9.62 -5.73 8.50
CA LYS A 75 -10.14 -5.62 7.14
C LYS A 75 -8.99 -5.80 6.14
N LEU A 76 -7.86 -5.14 6.38
CA LEU A 76 -6.72 -5.22 5.50
C LEU A 76 -6.23 -6.66 5.37
N ASN A 77 -6.05 -7.34 6.48
CA ASN A 77 -5.58 -8.72 6.46
C ASN A 77 -6.55 -9.63 5.71
N LYS A 78 -7.84 -9.42 5.91
CA LYS A 78 -8.84 -10.25 5.25
C LYS A 78 -8.82 -10.03 3.74
N GLU A 79 -8.75 -8.79 3.30
CA GLU A 79 -8.73 -8.47 1.88
C GLU A 79 -7.41 -8.93 1.21
N LEU A 80 -6.29 -8.81 1.91
CA LEU A 80 -5.02 -9.29 1.39
C LEU A 80 -5.06 -10.80 1.17
N LEU A 81 -5.61 -11.54 2.13
CA LEU A 81 -5.69 -12.99 1.99
C LEU A 81 -6.54 -13.41 0.80
N LYS A 82 -7.58 -12.67 0.49
CA LYS A 82 -8.39 -13.00 -0.68
C LYS A 82 -7.57 -12.89 -1.96
N VAL A 83 -6.76 -11.86 -2.09
CA VAL A 83 -5.91 -11.67 -3.26
C VAL A 83 -4.83 -12.74 -3.31
N VAL A 84 -4.21 -13.01 -2.18
CA VAL A 84 -3.15 -14.03 -2.12
C VAL A 84 -3.71 -15.40 -2.50
N ASP A 85 -4.90 -15.75 -2.00
CA ASP A 85 -5.51 -17.04 -2.33
C ASP A 85 -5.77 -17.19 -3.82
N THR A 86 -6.09 -16.10 -4.50
CA THR A 86 -6.36 -16.10 -5.91
C THR A 86 -5.06 -16.33 -6.71
N ARG A 87 -3.95 -15.87 -6.18
CA ARG A 87 -2.70 -15.88 -6.92
C ARG A 87 -1.68 -16.90 -6.45
N TYR A 88 -1.87 -17.48 -5.28
CA TYR A 88 -0.92 -18.42 -4.73
C TYR A 88 -0.77 -19.64 -5.64
N GLY A 89 0.47 -20.00 -5.91
CA GLY A 89 0.75 -21.14 -6.78
C GLY A 89 0.71 -20.81 -8.27
N LYS A 90 0.34 -19.59 -8.63
CA LYS A 90 0.36 -19.21 -10.04
C LYS A 90 1.69 -18.55 -10.39
N PRO A 91 2.10 -18.62 -11.64
CA PRO A 91 3.38 -18.03 -12.04
C PRO A 91 3.34 -16.50 -11.94
N TYR A 92 4.51 -15.92 -11.83
CA TYR A 92 4.67 -14.50 -11.81
C TYR A 92 4.16 -13.90 -13.12
N GLU A 93 3.40 -12.82 -13.02
CA GLU A 93 2.90 -12.11 -14.19
C GLU A 93 3.54 -10.73 -14.26
N GLU A 94 4.42 -10.56 -15.23
CA GLU A 94 5.17 -9.32 -15.37
C GLU A 94 4.26 -8.12 -15.61
N GLU A 95 3.30 -8.24 -16.49
CA GLU A 95 2.42 -7.13 -16.81
C GLU A 95 1.59 -6.67 -15.61
N THR A 96 1.03 -7.61 -14.88
CA THR A 96 0.24 -7.30 -13.69
C THR A 96 1.08 -6.58 -12.66
N THR A 97 2.29 -7.05 -12.45
CA THR A 97 3.20 -6.45 -11.46
C THR A 97 3.64 -5.05 -11.90
N GLN A 98 3.94 -4.87 -13.19
CA GLN A 98 4.33 -3.55 -13.68
C GLN A 98 3.16 -2.56 -13.61
N ASN A 99 1.95 -3.01 -13.83
CA ASN A 99 0.77 -2.15 -13.70
C ASN A 99 0.61 -1.69 -12.23
N CYS A 100 0.86 -2.58 -11.29
CA CYS A 100 0.86 -2.21 -9.87
C CYS A 100 1.97 -1.21 -9.56
N ASN A 101 3.17 -1.44 -10.09
CA ASN A 101 4.28 -0.51 -9.87
C ASN A 101 3.91 0.89 -10.38
N LYS A 102 3.35 0.98 -11.58
CA LYS A 102 2.96 2.27 -12.15
C LYS A 102 1.90 2.95 -11.31
N PHE A 103 0.91 2.20 -10.88
CA PHE A 103 -0.19 2.73 -10.07
C PHE A 103 0.32 3.25 -8.73
N ILE A 104 1.10 2.45 -8.03
CA ILE A 104 1.60 2.80 -6.69
C ILE A 104 2.58 3.97 -6.76
N PHE A 105 3.49 3.96 -7.71
CA PHE A 105 4.50 5.02 -7.80
C PHE A 105 3.86 6.37 -8.16
N LYS A 106 2.73 6.34 -8.85
CA LYS A 106 2.02 7.56 -9.17
C LYS A 106 1.15 8.01 -8.00
N LEU A 107 0.48 7.07 -7.34
CA LEU A 107 -0.44 7.40 -6.26
C LEU A 107 0.28 7.91 -5.02
N ILE A 108 1.36 7.26 -4.64
CA ILE A 108 2.08 7.58 -3.42
C ILE A 108 3.43 8.17 -3.77
N SER A 109 3.53 9.48 -3.62
CA SER A 109 4.76 10.20 -3.94
C SER A 109 5.92 9.69 -3.10
N GLY A 110 7.03 9.42 -3.73
CA GLY A 110 8.22 8.94 -3.04
C GLY A 110 8.23 7.43 -2.77
N SER A 111 7.16 6.73 -3.11
CA SER A 111 7.08 5.30 -2.81
C SER A 111 8.14 4.48 -3.51
N LYS A 112 8.49 4.82 -4.73
CA LYS A 112 9.52 4.07 -5.46
C LYS A 112 10.85 4.08 -4.70
N ASP A 113 11.26 5.24 -4.22
CA ASP A 113 12.52 5.36 -3.48
C ASP A 113 12.44 4.69 -2.12
N GLU A 114 11.31 4.80 -1.44
CA GLU A 114 11.15 4.18 -0.13
C GLU A 114 11.16 2.66 -0.24
N ILE A 115 10.49 2.11 -1.25
CA ILE A 115 10.50 0.66 -1.47
C ILE A 115 11.92 0.20 -1.79
N LYS A 116 12.64 0.96 -2.59
CA LYS A 116 14.02 0.63 -2.92
C LYS A 116 14.91 0.62 -1.68
N LYS A 117 14.72 1.58 -0.78
CA LYS A 117 15.49 1.63 0.46
C LYS A 117 15.21 0.40 1.32
N ILE A 118 13.96 -0.02 1.42
CA ILE A 118 13.61 -1.22 2.18
C ILE A 118 14.27 -2.45 1.55
N ALA A 119 14.21 -2.55 0.23
CA ALA A 119 14.81 -3.68 -0.47
C ALA A 119 16.32 -3.74 -0.22
N GLU A 120 16.98 -2.59 -0.25
CA GLU A 120 18.43 -2.52 -0.03
C GLU A 120 18.81 -2.77 1.43
N SER A 121 17.93 -2.47 2.37
CA SER A 121 18.22 -2.66 3.78
C SER A 121 18.17 -4.13 4.19
N GLY A 122 17.50 -4.95 3.42
CA GLY A 122 17.31 -6.35 3.79
C GLY A 122 16.33 -6.57 4.93
N ILE A 123 15.61 -5.53 5.34
CA ILE A 123 14.66 -5.67 6.42
C ILE A 123 13.27 -5.65 5.83
N TYR A 124 12.76 -6.78 5.50
CA TYR A 124 11.43 -6.91 4.91
C TYR A 124 10.74 -8.20 5.33
#